data_109e4e34d50bbc0355939f827e25517c
#
_entry.id   109e4e34d50bbc0355939f827e25517c
#
_cell.length_a   1.000
_cell.length_b   1.000
_cell.length_c   1.000
_cell.angle_alpha   90.00
_cell.angle_beta   90.00
_cell.angle_gamma   90.00
#
_symmetry.space_group_name_H-M   'P 1'
#
loop_
_entity.id
_entity.type
_entity.pdbx_description
1 polymer ?
#
loop_
_entity_poly.entity_id
_entity_poly.type
_entity_poly.pdbx_seq_one_letter_code
_entity_poly.pdbx_strand_id
1 'polypeptide(L)'
;VNRRLAGIVAGIATVTLTLSACGGGSDAAAKDKGGAATAKSAADLGGLDKLIEAAKKEGELNVIALPHDWANYGEILEAFKKKYGLKVTEANPEGSSQDEISAVKQLKGQERAPDVLDLGGAFALSAAKDGLLAPYKVATFADVPDAQKDPEGNWVNDYGGFISIGYDAAKVPNPPKSFADLRKPEYQGKVALNGDPTKAGAAFAGVYAAALANGGSFTDIKPGIQFFADLKKSGNFIPVQASAATVESGQTPITIDWDYLQAGYAKKLQGKIDWKVAIPADGIYSNFYCQAISKTAPHPAAARLWQEFLYSDEGQNLFLKGLSRPVRLGKLTAAGTADSAALAALPEVKGEVKFPTNDQIDAAKKVIADEWAKALG
;
A
#
# COMPACT_ATOMS: atom_id res chain seq x y z
N VAL A 1 -16.19 51.77 -60.72
CA VAL A 1 -16.73 51.82 -62.10
C VAL A 1 -17.40 50.51 -62.42
N ASN A 2 -18.74 50.54 -62.35
CA ASN A 2 -19.72 49.88 -63.18
C ASN A 2 -19.77 48.34 -63.32
N ARG A 3 -20.81 47.67 -62.86
CA ARG A 3 -22.14 47.38 -63.54
C ARG A 3 -22.04 46.10 -64.37
N ARG A 4 -22.88 45.09 -64.39
CA ARG A 4 -24.36 44.90 -64.23
C ARG A 4 -24.61 43.39 -64.17
N LEU A 5 -25.47 42.81 -63.35
CA LEU A 5 -26.87 42.45 -63.62
C LEU A 5 -27.16 41.55 -64.84
N ALA A 6 -27.67 40.39 -64.59
CA ALA A 6 -28.88 39.69 -65.09
C ALA A 6 -28.63 38.17 -64.93
N GLY A 7 -29.43 37.30 -64.40
CA GLY A 7 -30.87 37.16 -64.29
C GLY A 7 -31.31 35.85 -64.97
N ILE A 8 -32.27 35.12 -64.31
CA ILE A 8 -33.20 34.14 -64.91
C ILE A 8 -32.84 32.63 -64.70
N VAL A 9 -33.49 31.98 -63.80
CA VAL A 9 -34.71 31.16 -63.72
C VAL A 9 -34.51 29.66 -63.88
N ALA A 10 -34.89 28.96 -62.81
CA ALA A 10 -35.70 27.75 -62.64
C ALA A 10 -35.31 26.43 -63.30
N GLY A 11 -35.20 25.44 -62.45
CA GLY A 11 -35.27 24.01 -62.78
C GLY A 11 -35.23 23.16 -61.52
N ILE A 12 -36.40 22.83 -61.00
CA ILE A 12 -36.58 21.89 -59.87
C ILE A 12 -36.26 20.47 -60.37
N ALA A 13 -35.27 19.81 -59.83
CA ALA A 13 -35.15 18.37 -59.89
C ALA A 13 -34.66 17.83 -58.53
N THR A 14 -35.60 17.22 -57.85
CA THR A 14 -35.40 16.56 -56.55
C THR A 14 -34.60 15.29 -56.83
N VAL A 15 -33.35 15.27 -56.39
CA VAL A 15 -32.56 14.02 -56.30
C VAL A 15 -32.15 13.84 -54.86
N THR A 16 -32.80 12.82 -54.24
CA THR A 16 -32.43 12.32 -52.90
C THR A 16 -31.09 11.64 -53.02
N LEU A 17 -30.01 12.29 -52.63
CA LEU A 17 -28.70 11.69 -52.40
C LEU A 17 -28.57 11.34 -50.91
N THR A 18 -28.60 10.05 -50.62
CA THR A 18 -28.13 9.50 -49.35
C THR A 18 -26.61 9.72 -49.24
N LEU A 19 -26.22 10.77 -48.48
CA LEU A 19 -24.82 10.93 -48.09
C LEU A 19 -24.48 9.95 -46.97
N SER A 20 -23.79 8.84 -47.32
CA SER A 20 -22.97 8.10 -46.38
C SER A 20 -21.78 8.97 -46.01
N ALA A 21 -21.85 9.65 -44.87
CA ALA A 21 -20.72 10.35 -44.29
C ALA A 21 -19.77 9.33 -43.64
N CYS A 22 -18.75 8.91 -44.37
CA CYS A 22 -17.52 8.37 -43.76
C CYS A 22 -16.76 9.53 -43.11
N GLY A 23 -17.11 9.85 -41.89
CA GLY A 23 -16.30 10.68 -41.00
C GLY A 23 -15.32 9.74 -40.28
N GLY A 24 -14.07 9.67 -40.75
CA GLY A 24 -12.97 9.07 -40.01
C GLY A 24 -12.62 9.96 -38.82
N GLY A 25 -13.33 9.83 -37.73
CA GLY A 25 -12.90 10.22 -36.42
C GLY A 25 -12.21 9.02 -35.81
N SER A 26 -10.94 9.14 -35.49
CA SER A 26 -10.22 8.19 -34.62
C SER A 26 -10.74 8.33 -33.20
N ASP A 27 -11.96 7.86 -32.96
CA ASP A 27 -12.35 7.46 -31.63
C ASP A 27 -11.56 6.21 -31.29
N ALA A 28 -10.52 6.38 -30.48
CA ALA A 28 -9.93 5.27 -29.78
C ALA A 28 -11.08 4.58 -29.08
N ALA A 29 -11.48 3.43 -29.59
CA ALA A 29 -12.55 2.61 -29.08
C ALA A 29 -12.31 2.44 -27.59
N ALA A 30 -13.15 3.05 -26.76
CA ALA A 30 -13.21 2.74 -25.36
C ALA A 30 -13.46 1.22 -25.34
N LYS A 31 -12.40 0.45 -25.00
CA LYS A 31 -12.51 -0.99 -24.86
C LYS A 31 -13.70 -1.20 -23.91
N ASP A 32 -14.70 -1.92 -24.33
CA ASP A 32 -15.82 -2.30 -23.47
C ASP A 32 -15.24 -3.07 -22.29
N LYS A 33 -15.09 -2.39 -21.15
CA LYS A 33 -14.51 -2.95 -19.93
C LYS A 33 -15.45 -3.96 -19.27
N GLY A 34 -16.58 -4.30 -19.95
CA GLY A 34 -17.60 -5.18 -19.44
C GLY A 34 -18.15 -4.70 -18.10
N GLY A 35 -18.91 -5.49 -17.39
CA GLY A 35 -19.37 -5.17 -16.03
C GLY A 35 -18.24 -5.09 -14.97
N ALA A 36 -16.97 -5.38 -15.34
CA ALA A 36 -15.88 -5.49 -14.38
C ALA A 36 -15.61 -4.18 -13.61
N ALA A 37 -15.73 -3.01 -14.26
CA ALA A 37 -15.49 -1.72 -13.61
C ALA A 37 -16.46 -1.42 -12.44
N THR A 38 -17.66 -2.00 -12.49
CA THR A 38 -18.73 -1.78 -11.49
C THR A 38 -19.02 -3.00 -10.62
N ALA A 39 -18.42 -4.17 -10.93
CA ALA A 39 -18.61 -5.40 -10.19
C ALA A 39 -18.10 -5.24 -8.75
N LYS A 40 -18.91 -5.64 -7.78
CA LYS A 40 -18.61 -5.60 -6.34
C LYS A 40 -18.16 -6.95 -5.79
N SER A 41 -18.20 -7.99 -6.60
CA SER A 41 -17.75 -9.35 -6.29
C SER A 41 -17.51 -10.14 -7.58
N ALA A 42 -16.83 -11.27 -7.50
CA ALA A 42 -16.69 -12.18 -8.64
C ALA A 42 -18.06 -12.72 -9.12
N ALA A 43 -19.03 -12.87 -8.21
CA ALA A 43 -20.37 -13.34 -8.54
C ALA A 43 -21.10 -12.40 -9.52
N ASP A 44 -20.88 -11.08 -9.44
CA ASP A 44 -21.47 -10.10 -10.34
C ASP A 44 -21.00 -10.28 -11.79
N LEU A 45 -19.89 -10.97 -11.98
CA LEU A 45 -19.31 -11.30 -13.29
C LEU A 45 -19.61 -12.74 -13.74
N GLY A 46 -20.40 -13.48 -12.95
CA GLY A 46 -20.70 -14.89 -13.21
C GLY A 46 -19.69 -15.87 -12.60
N GLY A 47 -18.90 -15.44 -11.61
CA GLY A 47 -17.95 -16.24 -10.84
C GLY A 47 -16.49 -16.00 -11.19
N LEU A 48 -15.61 -16.66 -10.43
CA LEU A 48 -14.16 -16.48 -10.54
C LEU A 48 -13.62 -16.82 -11.95
N ASP A 49 -14.12 -17.88 -12.58
CA ASP A 49 -13.67 -18.27 -13.93
C ASP A 49 -13.96 -17.17 -14.97
N LYS A 50 -15.12 -16.51 -14.86
CA LYS A 50 -15.47 -15.39 -15.74
C LYS A 50 -14.63 -14.15 -15.46
N LEU A 51 -14.30 -13.89 -14.20
CA LEU A 51 -13.35 -12.85 -13.83
C LEU A 51 -11.96 -13.12 -14.43
N ILE A 52 -11.47 -14.37 -14.35
CA ILE A 52 -10.19 -14.77 -14.96
C ILE A 52 -10.21 -14.56 -16.49
N GLU A 53 -11.30 -14.97 -17.17
CA GLU A 53 -11.46 -14.74 -18.61
C GLU A 53 -11.44 -13.24 -18.96
N ALA A 54 -12.13 -12.41 -18.17
CA ALA A 54 -12.15 -10.95 -18.36
C ALA A 54 -10.78 -10.31 -18.13
N ALA A 55 -10.08 -10.68 -17.05
CA ALA A 55 -8.74 -10.21 -16.77
C ALA A 55 -7.72 -10.60 -17.85
N LYS A 56 -7.81 -11.83 -18.38
CA LYS A 56 -6.97 -12.27 -19.51
C LYS A 56 -7.23 -11.49 -20.80
N LYS A 57 -8.44 -11.00 -21.01
CA LYS A 57 -8.75 -10.11 -22.15
C LYS A 57 -8.15 -8.71 -21.96
N GLU A 58 -8.09 -8.22 -20.74
CA GLU A 58 -7.38 -6.97 -20.42
C GLU A 58 -5.87 -7.17 -20.59
N GLY A 59 -5.32 -8.33 -20.20
CA GLY A 59 -3.96 -8.78 -20.45
C GLY A 59 -2.88 -8.17 -19.56
N GLU A 60 -3.20 -7.14 -18.77
CA GLU A 60 -2.24 -6.38 -17.96
C GLU A 60 -2.83 -5.99 -16.60
N LEU A 61 -1.95 -5.81 -15.63
CA LEU A 61 -2.21 -5.20 -14.31
C LEU A 61 -1.14 -4.15 -14.03
N ASN A 62 -1.53 -2.95 -13.67
CA ASN A 62 -0.63 -1.89 -13.22
C ASN A 62 -0.62 -1.82 -11.69
N VAL A 63 0.51 -2.12 -11.10
CA VAL A 63 0.76 -1.97 -9.66
C VAL A 63 1.67 -0.77 -9.39
N ILE A 64 1.62 -0.24 -8.17
CA ILE A 64 2.46 0.88 -7.73
C ILE A 64 2.91 0.64 -6.30
N ALA A 65 4.10 1.11 -5.94
CA ALA A 65 4.65 1.08 -4.59
C ALA A 65 4.73 -0.32 -3.97
N LEU A 66 5.07 -1.34 -4.76
CA LEU A 66 5.26 -2.72 -4.32
C LEU A 66 6.74 -3.14 -4.47
N PRO A 67 7.64 -2.75 -3.54
CA PRO A 67 9.03 -3.22 -3.60
C PRO A 67 9.10 -4.74 -3.43
N HIS A 68 9.96 -5.40 -4.18
CA HIS A 68 10.05 -6.88 -4.16
C HIS A 68 10.43 -7.46 -2.79
N ASP A 69 11.16 -6.72 -1.97
CA ASP A 69 11.56 -7.10 -0.61
C ASP A 69 10.59 -6.65 0.48
N TRP A 70 9.49 -5.98 0.12
CA TRP A 70 8.43 -5.61 1.03
C TRP A 70 7.38 -6.72 1.11
N ALA A 71 7.15 -7.28 2.31
CA ALA A 71 6.13 -8.30 2.58
C ALA A 71 6.09 -9.46 1.55
N ASN A 72 7.22 -9.75 0.90
CA ASN A 72 7.37 -10.79 -0.13
C ASN A 72 6.68 -10.48 -1.48
N TYR A 73 6.42 -9.21 -1.81
CA TYR A 73 5.77 -8.85 -3.08
C TYR A 73 6.48 -9.40 -4.31
N GLY A 74 7.81 -9.59 -4.28
CA GLY A 74 8.54 -10.22 -5.39
C GLY A 74 8.00 -11.62 -5.74
N GLU A 75 7.85 -12.52 -4.75
CA GLU A 75 7.28 -13.85 -4.98
C GLU A 75 5.78 -13.79 -5.29
N ILE A 76 5.04 -12.86 -4.68
CA ILE A 76 3.60 -12.67 -4.89
C ILE A 76 3.32 -12.26 -6.33
N LEU A 77 4.05 -11.27 -6.86
CA LEU A 77 3.94 -10.81 -8.24
C LEU A 77 4.27 -11.93 -9.24
N GLU A 78 5.35 -12.67 -9.00
CA GLU A 78 5.74 -13.78 -9.85
C GLU A 78 4.73 -14.94 -9.82
N ALA A 79 4.18 -15.27 -8.65
CA ALA A 79 3.14 -16.27 -8.52
C ALA A 79 1.85 -15.87 -9.27
N PHE A 80 1.44 -14.60 -9.17
CA PHE A 80 0.30 -14.06 -9.90
C PHE A 80 0.52 -14.11 -11.42
N LYS A 81 1.67 -13.61 -11.90
CA LYS A 81 2.06 -13.68 -13.32
C LYS A 81 2.01 -15.11 -13.85
N LYS A 82 2.65 -16.04 -13.12
CA LYS A 82 2.69 -17.45 -13.50
C LYS A 82 1.32 -18.11 -13.54
N LYS A 83 0.46 -17.80 -12.55
CA LYS A 83 -0.86 -18.43 -12.42
C LYS A 83 -1.83 -17.98 -13.49
N TYR A 84 -1.85 -16.70 -13.84
CA TYR A 84 -2.87 -16.12 -14.70
C TYR A 84 -2.37 -15.71 -16.09
N GLY A 85 -1.06 -15.63 -16.30
CA GLY A 85 -0.47 -15.27 -17.58
C GLY A 85 -0.63 -13.79 -17.94
N LEU A 86 -0.85 -12.91 -16.95
CA LEU A 86 -0.99 -11.48 -17.13
C LEU A 86 0.37 -10.80 -17.11
N LYS A 87 0.54 -9.75 -17.91
CA LYS A 87 1.64 -8.80 -17.75
C LYS A 87 1.38 -7.97 -16.50
N VAL A 88 2.40 -7.75 -15.67
CA VAL A 88 2.33 -6.81 -14.54
C VAL A 88 3.32 -5.69 -14.81
N THR A 89 2.82 -4.46 -14.84
CA THR A 89 3.63 -3.24 -14.93
C THR A 89 3.76 -2.64 -13.53
N GLU A 90 5.02 -2.50 -13.08
CA GLU A 90 5.37 -2.04 -11.75
C GLU A 90 5.85 -0.58 -11.82
N ALA A 91 5.14 0.33 -11.17
CA ALA A 91 5.47 1.75 -11.13
C ALA A 91 5.96 2.16 -9.75
N ASN A 92 6.99 3.03 -9.69
CA ASN A 92 7.50 3.65 -8.48
C ASN A 92 7.55 2.69 -7.26
N PRO A 93 8.34 1.61 -7.31
CA PRO A 93 8.33 0.58 -6.26
C PRO A 93 8.59 1.15 -4.86
N GLU A 94 9.43 2.18 -4.73
CA GLU A 94 9.76 2.83 -3.45
C GLU A 94 8.79 3.99 -3.10
N GLY A 95 7.63 4.05 -3.76
CA GLY A 95 6.61 5.08 -3.53
C GLY A 95 5.98 4.97 -2.14
N SER A 96 5.54 6.11 -1.61
CA SER A 96 4.75 6.19 -0.38
C SER A 96 3.26 6.03 -0.68
N SER A 97 2.45 5.75 0.35
CA SER A 97 0.98 5.74 0.22
C SER A 97 0.43 7.06 -0.33
N GLN A 98 1.09 8.19 -0.06
CA GLN A 98 0.69 9.48 -0.65
C GLN A 98 1.03 9.56 -2.14
N ASP A 99 2.13 8.94 -2.57
CA ASP A 99 2.50 8.89 -4.00
C ASP A 99 1.49 8.04 -4.79
N GLU A 100 1.01 6.94 -4.22
CA GLU A 100 -0.05 6.11 -4.81
C GLU A 100 -1.34 6.93 -5.03
N ILE A 101 -1.81 7.64 -3.99
CA ILE A 101 -2.99 8.51 -4.07
C ILE A 101 -2.78 9.62 -5.12
N SER A 102 -1.58 10.19 -5.16
CA SER A 102 -1.23 11.22 -6.14
C SER A 102 -1.23 10.67 -7.55
N ALA A 103 -0.72 9.46 -7.77
CA ALA A 103 -0.72 8.80 -9.06
C ALA A 103 -2.15 8.52 -9.57
N VAL A 104 -3.05 8.03 -8.70
CA VAL A 104 -4.48 7.85 -9.05
C VAL A 104 -5.12 9.16 -9.54
N LYS A 105 -4.84 10.28 -8.85
CA LYS A 105 -5.39 11.61 -9.21
C LYS A 105 -4.80 12.14 -10.51
N GLN A 106 -3.46 12.07 -10.67
CA GLN A 106 -2.73 12.68 -11.78
C GLN A 106 -2.82 11.87 -13.08
N LEU A 107 -2.89 10.54 -12.98
CA LEU A 107 -2.93 9.65 -14.13
C LEU A 107 -4.35 9.20 -14.52
N LYS A 108 -5.37 9.80 -13.91
CA LYS A 108 -6.77 9.47 -14.19
C LYS A 108 -7.06 9.46 -15.70
N GLY A 109 -7.62 8.34 -16.19
CA GLY A 109 -7.96 8.15 -17.60
C GLY A 109 -6.79 7.77 -18.51
N GLN A 110 -5.59 7.57 -17.97
CA GLN A 110 -4.43 7.08 -18.73
C GLN A 110 -4.29 5.56 -18.53
N GLU A 111 -3.84 4.85 -19.58
CA GLU A 111 -3.60 3.39 -19.53
C GLU A 111 -2.53 2.99 -18.50
N ARG A 112 -1.62 3.88 -18.16
CA ARG A 112 -0.57 3.66 -17.15
C ARG A 112 -0.98 4.01 -15.71
N ALA A 113 -2.24 4.41 -15.48
CA ALA A 113 -2.71 4.69 -14.12
C ALA A 113 -2.67 3.40 -13.28
N PRO A 114 -2.45 3.48 -11.97
CA PRO A 114 -2.45 2.30 -11.12
C PRO A 114 -3.86 1.67 -11.06
N ASP A 115 -3.91 0.36 -11.16
CA ASP A 115 -5.14 -0.44 -10.98
C ASP A 115 -5.43 -0.70 -9.51
N VAL A 116 -4.38 -0.99 -8.74
CA VAL A 116 -4.45 -1.40 -7.34
C VAL A 116 -3.47 -0.60 -6.49
N LEU A 117 -3.76 -0.50 -5.21
CA LEU A 117 -3.03 0.30 -4.22
C LEU A 117 -2.79 -0.55 -2.96
N ASP A 118 -1.63 -0.36 -2.34
CA ASP A 118 -1.24 -0.97 -1.06
C ASP A 118 -0.98 0.12 -0.01
N LEU A 119 -2.04 0.58 0.61
CA LEU A 119 -2.06 1.79 1.42
C LEU A 119 -1.90 1.49 2.91
N GLY A 120 -1.08 2.27 3.60
CA GLY A 120 -1.20 2.34 5.06
C GLY A 120 -2.60 2.78 5.48
N GLY A 121 -3.16 2.21 6.56
CA GLY A 121 -4.57 2.38 6.94
C GLY A 121 -5.08 3.82 6.97
N ALA A 122 -4.27 4.78 7.48
CA ALA A 122 -4.62 6.20 7.50
C ALA A 122 -4.81 6.80 6.09
N PHE A 123 -4.12 6.26 5.09
CA PHE A 123 -4.20 6.70 3.70
C PHE A 123 -5.36 6.02 2.97
N ALA A 124 -5.65 4.74 3.27
CA ALA A 124 -6.81 4.03 2.76
C ALA A 124 -8.12 4.73 3.18
N LEU A 125 -8.24 5.13 4.46
CA LEU A 125 -9.37 5.92 4.97
C LEU A 125 -9.56 7.23 4.21
N SER A 126 -8.46 7.97 3.97
CA SER A 126 -8.50 9.22 3.22
C SER A 126 -8.91 9.01 1.76
N ALA A 127 -8.33 8.00 1.10
CA ALA A 127 -8.64 7.69 -0.30
C ALA A 127 -10.10 7.27 -0.48
N ALA A 128 -10.66 6.51 0.48
CA ALA A 128 -12.08 6.16 0.49
C ALA A 128 -12.97 7.39 0.65
N LYS A 129 -12.67 8.30 1.59
CA LYS A 129 -13.40 9.57 1.77
C LYS A 129 -13.36 10.46 0.52
N ASP A 130 -12.22 10.50 -0.16
CA ASP A 130 -12.02 11.23 -1.41
C ASP A 130 -12.74 10.57 -2.62
N GLY A 131 -13.36 9.39 -2.44
CA GLY A 131 -14.07 8.66 -3.49
C GLY A 131 -13.15 8.15 -4.60
N LEU A 132 -11.90 7.83 -4.27
CA LEU A 132 -10.87 7.35 -5.20
C LEU A 132 -10.87 5.84 -5.40
N LEU A 133 -11.57 5.09 -4.55
CA LEU A 133 -11.55 3.64 -4.49
C LEU A 133 -12.82 3.03 -5.08
N ALA A 134 -12.70 1.84 -5.65
CA ALA A 134 -13.81 1.03 -6.14
C ALA A 134 -14.13 -0.07 -5.13
N PRO A 135 -15.39 -0.23 -4.71
CA PRO A 135 -15.76 -1.28 -3.77
C PRO A 135 -15.66 -2.66 -4.42
N TYR A 136 -15.03 -3.61 -3.70
CA TYR A 136 -14.98 -5.00 -4.11
C TYR A 136 -14.84 -5.92 -2.89
N LYS A 137 -15.69 -6.94 -2.81
CA LYS A 137 -15.68 -7.96 -1.77
C LYS A 137 -15.17 -9.26 -2.34
N VAL A 138 -13.96 -9.65 -1.96
CA VAL A 138 -13.34 -10.92 -2.35
C VAL A 138 -14.13 -12.12 -1.81
N ALA A 139 -13.95 -13.29 -2.40
CA ALA A 139 -14.67 -14.52 -1.98
C ALA A 139 -14.50 -14.84 -0.48
N THR A 140 -13.35 -14.49 0.09
CA THR A 140 -13.01 -14.69 1.51
C THR A 140 -13.27 -13.47 2.40
N PHE A 141 -14.02 -12.48 1.93
CA PHE A 141 -14.29 -11.21 2.65
C PHE A 141 -14.88 -11.43 4.05
N ALA A 142 -15.71 -12.48 4.23
CA ALA A 142 -16.28 -12.82 5.53
C ALA A 142 -15.24 -13.34 6.54
N ASP A 143 -14.08 -13.82 6.08
CA ASP A 143 -13.00 -14.29 6.96
C ASP A 143 -12.20 -13.14 7.59
N VAL A 144 -12.27 -11.96 7.01
CA VAL A 144 -11.59 -10.76 7.53
C VAL A 144 -12.43 -10.16 8.65
N PRO A 145 -11.87 -9.87 9.83
CA PRO A 145 -12.58 -9.20 10.92
C PRO A 145 -13.20 -7.86 10.49
N ASP A 146 -14.37 -7.51 11.02
CA ASP A 146 -15.09 -6.29 10.63
C ASP A 146 -14.29 -5.01 10.90
N ALA A 147 -13.48 -4.98 11.95
CA ALA A 147 -12.61 -3.85 12.26
C ALA A 147 -11.43 -3.68 11.25
N GLN A 148 -11.22 -4.66 10.37
CA GLN A 148 -10.08 -4.72 9.44
C GLN A 148 -10.50 -4.64 7.98
N LYS A 149 -11.70 -4.13 7.70
CA LYS A 149 -12.22 -3.93 6.33
C LYS A 149 -13.24 -2.79 6.31
N ASP A 150 -13.38 -2.18 5.16
CA ASP A 150 -14.51 -1.31 4.87
C ASP A 150 -15.76 -2.16 4.62
N PRO A 151 -16.91 -1.90 5.24
CA PRO A 151 -18.13 -2.69 5.05
C PRO A 151 -18.58 -2.77 3.59
N GLU A 152 -18.33 -1.72 2.80
CA GLU A 152 -18.63 -1.70 1.36
C GLU A 152 -17.53 -2.32 0.50
N GLY A 153 -16.34 -2.61 1.08
CA GLY A 153 -15.20 -3.19 0.40
C GLY A 153 -14.36 -2.17 -0.38
N ASN A 154 -14.37 -0.89 -0.01
CA ASN A 154 -13.50 0.12 -0.62
C ASN A 154 -12.02 -0.16 -0.33
N TRP A 155 -11.73 -0.74 0.82
CA TRP A 155 -10.42 -1.24 1.22
C TRP A 155 -10.58 -2.47 2.13
N VAL A 156 -9.59 -3.32 2.15
CA VAL A 156 -9.52 -4.49 3.04
C VAL A 156 -8.08 -4.60 3.52
N ASN A 157 -7.88 -4.80 4.82
CA ASN A 157 -6.54 -5.13 5.33
C ASN A 157 -6.06 -6.44 4.71
N ASP A 158 -4.78 -6.54 4.41
CA ASP A 158 -4.19 -7.72 3.76
C ASP A 158 -3.10 -8.38 4.59
N TYR A 159 -2.11 -7.64 5.04
CA TYR A 159 -1.04 -8.09 5.93
C TYR A 159 -0.64 -6.98 6.90
N GLY A 160 -0.01 -7.37 7.99
CA GLY A 160 0.47 -6.44 9.00
C GLY A 160 1.66 -6.98 9.78
N GLY A 161 2.09 -6.19 10.74
CA GLY A 161 3.22 -6.49 11.60
C GLY A 161 3.26 -5.61 12.83
N PHE A 162 4.41 -5.59 13.46
CA PHE A 162 4.71 -4.78 14.63
C PHE A 162 5.81 -3.75 14.30
N ILE A 163 5.69 -2.56 14.85
CA ILE A 163 6.80 -1.61 14.80
C ILE A 163 7.94 -2.18 15.66
N SER A 164 9.11 -2.18 15.07
CA SER A 164 10.33 -2.75 15.63
C SER A 164 11.51 -1.79 15.48
N ILE A 165 12.56 -2.07 16.23
CA ILE A 165 13.86 -1.42 16.10
C ILE A 165 14.79 -2.42 15.43
N GLY A 166 15.22 -2.12 14.19
CA GLY A 166 16.27 -2.84 13.49
C GLY A 166 17.62 -2.15 13.71
N TYR A 167 18.69 -2.91 13.79
CA TYR A 167 20.03 -2.34 14.00
C TYR A 167 21.15 -3.22 13.43
N ASP A 168 22.20 -2.58 12.95
CA ASP A 168 23.45 -3.22 12.57
C ASP A 168 24.28 -3.51 13.82
N ALA A 169 24.39 -4.78 14.21
CA ALA A 169 25.08 -5.19 15.44
C ALA A 169 26.59 -4.82 15.44
N ALA A 170 27.20 -4.70 14.26
CA ALA A 170 28.61 -4.28 14.15
C ALA A 170 28.80 -2.79 14.47
N LYS A 171 27.79 -1.94 14.15
CA LYS A 171 27.82 -0.48 14.37
C LYS A 171 27.13 -0.04 15.66
N VAL A 172 26.35 -0.92 16.26
CA VAL A 172 25.53 -0.68 17.45
C VAL A 172 25.81 -1.77 18.48
N PRO A 173 27.00 -1.76 19.14
CA PRO A 173 27.42 -2.82 20.08
C PRO A 173 26.52 -2.90 21.33
N ASN A 174 25.89 -1.80 21.73
CA ASN A 174 24.90 -1.73 22.80
C ASN A 174 23.51 -1.56 22.15
N PRO A 175 22.79 -2.64 21.83
CA PRO A 175 21.55 -2.53 21.08
C PRO A 175 20.43 -1.85 21.89
N PRO A 176 19.62 -0.97 21.27
CA PRO A 176 18.44 -0.39 21.91
C PRO A 176 17.38 -1.49 22.12
N LYS A 177 16.78 -1.54 23.30
CA LYS A 177 15.70 -2.47 23.67
C LYS A 177 14.34 -1.81 23.82
N SER A 178 14.33 -0.47 23.80
CA SER A 178 13.16 0.36 24.02
C SER A 178 13.27 1.66 23.22
N PHE A 179 12.15 2.36 23.01
CA PHE A 179 12.16 3.72 22.49
C PHE A 179 12.94 4.66 23.40
N ALA A 180 12.84 4.48 24.73
CA ALA A 180 13.58 5.28 25.70
C ALA A 180 15.11 5.19 25.49
N ASP A 181 15.62 4.02 25.13
CA ASP A 181 17.04 3.82 24.84
C ASP A 181 17.55 4.70 23.70
N LEU A 182 16.73 4.94 22.67
CA LEU A 182 17.11 5.72 21.48
C LEU A 182 17.50 7.16 21.77
N ARG A 183 17.23 7.66 23.00
CA ARG A 183 17.69 8.98 23.48
C ARG A 183 19.15 9.00 23.95
N LYS A 184 19.80 7.84 24.10
CA LYS A 184 21.18 7.75 24.57
C LYS A 184 22.14 8.42 23.59
N PRO A 185 23.19 9.13 24.09
CA PRO A 185 24.16 9.85 23.23
C PRO A 185 24.90 8.92 22.25
N GLU A 186 25.06 7.64 22.58
CA GLU A 186 25.74 6.65 21.71
C GLU A 186 25.02 6.41 20.38
N TYR A 187 23.75 6.83 20.25
CA TYR A 187 22.97 6.72 19.02
C TYR A 187 22.92 8.02 18.20
N GLN A 188 23.79 8.98 18.50
CA GLN A 188 23.87 10.20 17.72
C GLN A 188 24.16 9.92 16.25
N GLY A 189 23.34 10.50 15.34
CA GLY A 189 23.42 10.30 13.90
C GLY A 189 23.04 8.91 13.40
N LYS A 190 22.26 8.14 14.16
CA LYS A 190 22.00 6.73 13.81
C LYS A 190 20.55 6.33 13.61
N VAL A 191 19.57 7.08 14.14
CA VAL A 191 18.16 6.66 14.16
C VAL A 191 17.40 7.22 12.97
N ALA A 192 16.76 6.36 12.20
CA ALA A 192 15.96 6.72 11.02
C ALA A 192 14.55 6.14 11.07
N LEU A 193 13.60 6.80 10.39
CA LEU A 193 12.26 6.30 10.06
C LEU A 193 12.20 5.85 8.60
N ASN A 194 11.26 4.98 8.29
CA ASN A 194 10.94 4.66 6.91
C ASN A 194 9.96 5.69 6.32
N GLY A 195 10.50 6.86 5.97
CA GLY A 195 9.80 7.95 5.29
C GLY A 195 9.32 9.08 6.20
N ASP A 196 8.52 9.95 5.60
CA ASP A 196 7.84 11.07 6.25
C ASP A 196 6.47 10.60 6.77
N PRO A 197 6.14 10.73 8.06
CA PRO A 197 4.87 10.24 8.61
C PRO A 197 3.63 10.96 8.05
N THR A 198 3.79 12.10 7.40
CA THR A 198 2.70 12.77 6.67
C THR A 198 2.37 12.09 5.33
N LYS A 199 3.25 11.20 4.83
CA LYS A 199 3.18 10.58 3.50
C LYS A 199 3.27 9.06 3.52
N ALA A 200 4.04 8.49 4.47
CA ALA A 200 4.36 7.07 4.55
C ALA A 200 3.69 6.39 5.74
N GLY A 201 3.00 5.27 5.49
CA GLY A 201 2.31 4.50 6.53
C GLY A 201 3.26 3.91 7.57
N ALA A 202 4.45 3.44 7.17
CA ALA A 202 5.46 2.90 8.08
C ALA A 202 5.98 3.97 9.06
N ALA A 203 6.30 5.17 8.56
CA ALA A 203 6.73 6.28 9.41
C ALA A 203 5.62 6.75 10.35
N PHE A 204 4.37 6.84 9.87
CA PHE A 204 3.20 7.14 10.70
C PHE A 204 3.06 6.14 11.87
N ALA A 205 3.18 4.85 11.57
CA ALA A 205 3.15 3.79 12.57
C ALA A 205 4.32 3.89 13.57
N GLY A 206 5.52 4.25 13.11
CA GLY A 206 6.68 4.51 13.97
C GLY A 206 6.45 5.64 14.98
N VAL A 207 5.78 6.72 14.54
CA VAL A 207 5.40 7.83 15.45
C VAL A 207 4.34 7.38 16.45
N TYR A 208 3.39 6.54 16.05
CA TYR A 208 2.42 5.97 16.97
C TYR A 208 3.06 5.08 18.04
N ALA A 209 3.97 4.18 17.64
CA ALA A 209 4.71 3.35 18.58
C ALA A 209 5.52 4.20 19.57
N ALA A 210 6.18 5.25 19.07
CA ALA A 210 6.87 6.21 19.94
C ALA A 210 5.91 6.94 20.89
N ALA A 211 4.69 7.27 20.46
CA ALA A 211 3.69 7.88 21.34
C ALA A 211 3.32 6.94 22.49
N LEU A 212 3.00 5.68 22.19
CA LEU A 212 2.68 4.68 23.21
C LEU A 212 3.82 4.49 24.22
N ALA A 213 5.08 4.49 23.75
CA ALA A 213 6.26 4.38 24.60
C ALA A 213 6.51 5.61 25.49
N ASN A 214 5.92 6.75 25.18
CA ASN A 214 6.17 8.02 25.85
C ASN A 214 4.93 8.60 26.56
N GLY A 215 4.01 7.74 27.00
CA GLY A 215 2.83 8.11 27.78
C GLY A 215 1.65 8.63 26.94
N GLY A 216 1.72 8.52 25.61
CA GLY A 216 0.61 8.76 24.71
C GLY A 216 -0.37 7.57 24.66
N SER A 217 -1.31 7.64 23.74
CA SER A 217 -2.33 6.62 23.55
C SER A 217 -2.81 6.61 22.10
N PHE A 218 -3.75 5.73 21.74
CA PHE A 218 -4.38 5.78 20.43
C PHE A 218 -5.23 7.04 20.19
N THR A 219 -5.52 7.83 21.21
CA THR A 219 -6.19 9.14 21.10
C THR A 219 -5.24 10.31 21.24
N ASP A 220 -3.96 10.07 21.56
CA ASP A 220 -2.94 11.12 21.73
C ASP A 220 -1.60 10.67 21.14
N ILE A 221 -1.32 11.10 19.91
CA ILE A 221 -0.07 10.82 19.18
C ILE A 221 1.02 11.87 19.44
N LYS A 222 0.71 13.01 20.10
CA LYS A 222 1.64 14.12 20.31
C LYS A 222 2.94 13.74 21.04
N PRO A 223 2.92 12.87 22.09
CA PRO A 223 4.15 12.40 22.70
C PRO A 223 5.13 11.72 21.74
N GLY A 224 4.61 11.07 20.67
CA GLY A 224 5.44 10.51 19.60
C GLY A 224 6.10 11.57 18.74
N ILE A 225 5.39 12.63 18.37
CA ILE A 225 5.95 13.78 17.65
C ILE A 225 7.05 14.43 18.49
N GLN A 226 6.78 14.68 19.79
CA GLN A 226 7.74 15.26 20.71
C GLN A 226 8.99 14.38 20.86
N PHE A 227 8.81 13.05 20.92
CA PHE A 227 9.93 12.11 20.97
C PHE A 227 10.89 12.30 19.79
N PHE A 228 10.40 12.39 18.56
CA PHE A 228 11.24 12.61 17.38
C PHE A 228 11.83 14.02 17.33
N ALA A 229 11.13 15.04 17.82
CA ALA A 229 11.67 16.38 17.98
C ALA A 229 12.86 16.39 18.97
N ASP A 230 12.75 15.69 20.09
CA ASP A 230 13.82 15.52 21.06
C ASP A 230 15.03 14.78 20.46
N LEU A 231 14.78 13.67 19.71
CA LEU A 231 15.85 12.95 19.02
C LEU A 231 16.54 13.80 17.94
N LYS A 232 15.80 14.66 17.23
CA LYS A 232 16.39 15.61 16.29
C LYS A 232 17.26 16.62 17.00
N LYS A 233 16.75 17.19 18.09
CA LYS A 233 17.48 18.18 18.91
C LYS A 233 18.77 17.61 19.50
N SER A 234 18.77 16.34 19.94
CA SER A 234 19.98 15.65 20.43
C SER A 234 20.92 15.20 19.30
N GLY A 235 20.47 15.27 18.03
CA GLY A 235 21.21 14.79 16.88
C GLY A 235 21.14 13.27 16.66
N ASN A 236 20.30 12.55 17.40
CA ASN A 236 20.15 11.09 17.24
C ASN A 236 19.33 10.74 16.00
N PHE A 237 18.26 11.50 15.70
CA PHE A 237 17.43 11.31 14.52
C PHE A 237 18.06 11.90 13.27
N ILE A 238 18.11 11.12 12.21
CA ILE A 238 18.59 11.52 10.89
C ILE A 238 17.42 11.54 9.89
N PRO A 239 17.32 12.59 9.06
CA PRO A 239 16.22 12.73 8.09
C PRO A 239 16.52 11.93 6.80
N VAL A 240 16.84 10.66 6.96
CA VAL A 240 17.11 9.72 5.86
C VAL A 240 16.05 8.64 5.91
N GLN A 241 15.39 8.40 4.79
CA GLN A 241 14.43 7.32 4.69
C GLN A 241 15.15 5.96 4.83
N ALA A 242 14.70 5.14 5.79
CA ALA A 242 15.18 3.79 5.94
C ALA A 242 14.78 2.93 4.72
N SER A 243 15.71 2.15 4.21
CA SER A 243 15.51 1.20 3.12
C SER A 243 16.62 0.15 3.16
N ALA A 244 16.46 -0.97 2.42
CA ALA A 244 17.53 -1.96 2.31
C ALA A 244 18.87 -1.35 1.83
N ALA A 245 18.82 -0.40 0.91
CA ALA A 245 20.01 0.26 0.38
C ALA A 245 20.70 1.15 1.42
N THR A 246 19.95 1.92 2.23
CA THR A 246 20.53 2.78 3.28
C THR A 246 21.04 1.97 4.47
N VAL A 247 20.43 0.80 4.74
CA VAL A 247 20.93 -0.18 5.72
C VAL A 247 22.24 -0.79 5.19
N GLU A 248 22.28 -1.29 3.94
CA GLU A 248 23.48 -1.90 3.34
C GLU A 248 24.65 -0.94 3.28
N SER A 249 24.43 0.31 2.89
CA SER A 249 25.47 1.34 2.88
C SER A 249 25.89 1.78 4.28
N GLY A 250 25.12 1.43 5.31
CA GLY A 250 25.33 1.83 6.70
C GLY A 250 24.97 3.29 6.99
N GLN A 251 24.18 3.91 6.11
CA GLN A 251 23.67 5.25 6.32
C GLN A 251 22.59 5.30 7.41
N THR A 252 21.82 4.21 7.57
CA THR A 252 20.79 4.07 8.59
C THR A 252 21.07 2.86 9.49
N PRO A 253 22.02 2.96 10.44
CA PRO A 253 22.43 1.82 11.26
C PRO A 253 21.40 1.41 12.33
N ILE A 254 20.41 2.26 12.62
CA ILE A 254 19.24 1.97 13.44
C ILE A 254 18.01 2.46 12.70
N THR A 255 17.01 1.59 12.52
CA THR A 255 15.75 1.95 11.87
C THR A 255 14.55 1.60 12.73
N ILE A 256 13.53 2.47 12.70
CA ILE A 256 12.22 2.18 13.28
C ILE A 256 11.30 1.88 12.10
N ASP A 257 10.88 0.60 12.03
CA ASP A 257 10.12 0.07 10.88
C ASP A 257 9.35 -1.20 11.26
N TRP A 258 8.58 -1.73 10.34
CA TRP A 258 7.87 -2.99 10.51
C TRP A 258 8.80 -4.19 10.70
N ASP A 259 8.45 -5.10 11.59
CA ASP A 259 9.25 -6.29 11.94
C ASP A 259 9.51 -7.21 10.74
N TYR A 260 8.55 -7.36 9.82
CA TYR A 260 8.72 -8.14 8.61
C TYR A 260 9.71 -7.51 7.63
N LEU A 261 9.75 -6.17 7.51
CA LEU A 261 10.77 -5.48 6.70
C LEU A 261 12.16 -5.66 7.30
N GLN A 262 12.28 -5.48 8.60
CA GLN A 262 13.53 -5.68 9.31
C GLN A 262 14.04 -7.12 9.15
N ALA A 263 13.14 -8.11 9.21
CA ALA A 263 13.47 -9.52 8.96
C ALA A 263 13.88 -9.76 7.49
N GLY A 264 13.22 -9.06 6.55
CA GLY A 264 13.60 -9.02 5.13
C GLY A 264 15.02 -8.50 4.93
N TYR A 265 15.38 -7.39 5.59
CA TYR A 265 16.75 -6.86 5.57
C TYR A 265 17.74 -7.85 6.15
N ALA A 266 17.45 -8.49 7.29
CA ALA A 266 18.31 -9.49 7.89
C ALA A 266 18.60 -10.66 6.93
N LYS A 267 17.56 -11.14 6.21
CA LYS A 267 17.68 -12.20 5.21
C LYS A 267 18.48 -11.74 3.98
N LYS A 268 18.13 -10.59 3.40
CA LYS A 268 18.73 -10.05 2.17
C LYS A 268 20.22 -9.69 2.34
N LEU A 269 20.57 -9.17 3.52
CA LEU A 269 21.92 -8.70 3.83
C LEU A 269 22.76 -9.71 4.61
N GLN A 270 22.28 -10.94 4.74
CA GLN A 270 23.01 -12.02 5.43
C GLN A 270 24.43 -12.18 4.85
N GLY A 271 25.42 -12.21 5.72
CA GLY A 271 26.84 -12.28 5.35
C GLY A 271 27.50 -10.95 4.97
N LYS A 272 26.71 -9.87 4.80
CA LYS A 272 27.21 -8.50 4.58
C LYS A 272 27.03 -7.64 5.84
N ILE A 273 25.84 -7.68 6.43
CA ILE A 273 25.43 -6.90 7.61
C ILE A 273 24.87 -7.86 8.66
N ASP A 274 25.26 -7.71 9.90
CA ASP A 274 24.63 -8.45 11.02
C ASP A 274 23.42 -7.68 11.53
N TRP A 275 22.33 -7.69 10.73
CA TRP A 275 21.10 -7.00 11.05
C TRP A 275 20.27 -7.75 12.07
N LYS A 276 19.92 -7.10 13.16
CA LYS A 276 19.10 -7.64 14.24
C LYS A 276 17.81 -6.86 14.37
N VAL A 277 16.79 -7.51 14.92
CA VAL A 277 15.45 -6.96 15.08
C VAL A 277 14.98 -7.15 16.52
N ALA A 278 14.43 -6.10 17.11
CA ALA A 278 13.81 -6.13 18.43
C ALA A 278 12.45 -5.43 18.40
N ILE A 279 11.40 -6.09 18.87
CA ILE A 279 10.10 -5.46 19.10
C ILE A 279 10.14 -4.87 20.51
N PRO A 280 10.10 -3.53 20.66
CA PRO A 280 10.22 -2.87 21.96
C PRO A 280 8.95 -3.08 22.81
N ALA A 281 9.12 -3.46 24.08
CA ALA A 281 7.99 -3.71 24.97
C ALA A 281 7.28 -2.43 25.46
N ASP A 282 7.95 -1.27 25.38
CA ASP A 282 7.43 0.03 25.80
C ASP A 282 6.56 0.74 24.75
N GLY A 283 6.55 0.25 23.51
CA GLY A 283 5.80 0.85 22.42
C GLY A 283 5.24 -0.19 21.45
N ILE A 284 4.50 -1.18 21.97
CA ILE A 284 3.89 -2.22 21.13
C ILE A 284 2.80 -1.58 20.26
N TYR A 285 3.10 -1.43 18.98
CA TYR A 285 2.15 -0.97 17.98
C TYR A 285 2.06 -1.99 16.85
N SER A 286 0.84 -2.38 16.51
CA SER A 286 0.55 -3.25 15.39
C SER A 286 -0.53 -2.64 14.51
N ASN A 287 -0.39 -2.79 13.21
CA ASN A 287 -1.42 -2.45 12.25
C ASN A 287 -1.21 -3.23 10.95
N PHE A 288 -2.14 -3.04 10.01
CA PHE A 288 -2.16 -3.66 8.70
C PHE A 288 -2.01 -2.61 7.60
N TYR A 289 -1.52 -3.07 6.44
CA TYR A 289 -1.73 -2.40 5.18
C TYR A 289 -3.09 -2.77 4.59
N CYS A 290 -3.55 -2.01 3.62
CA CYS A 290 -4.86 -2.14 3.02
C CYS A 290 -4.72 -2.24 1.52
N GLN A 291 -5.23 -3.30 0.95
CA GLN A 291 -5.44 -3.37 -0.49
C GLN A 291 -6.70 -2.62 -0.90
N ALA A 292 -6.60 -1.92 -2.00
CA ALA A 292 -7.71 -1.20 -2.61
C ALA A 292 -7.62 -1.21 -4.14
N ILE A 293 -8.77 -1.07 -4.80
CA ILE A 293 -8.84 -0.93 -6.25
C ILE A 293 -9.04 0.55 -6.58
N SER A 294 -8.25 1.08 -7.51
CA SER A 294 -8.49 2.43 -8.04
C SER A 294 -9.85 2.50 -8.72
N LYS A 295 -10.65 3.52 -8.39
CA LYS A 295 -11.96 3.74 -9.03
C LYS A 295 -11.87 3.93 -10.54
N THR A 296 -10.73 4.35 -11.02
CA THR A 296 -10.44 4.63 -12.43
C THR A 296 -9.41 3.66 -13.01
N ALA A 297 -9.32 2.46 -12.43
CA ALA A 297 -8.42 1.40 -12.88
C ALA A 297 -8.56 1.17 -14.39
N PRO A 298 -7.47 1.24 -15.17
CA PRO A 298 -7.50 0.91 -16.58
C PRO A 298 -7.82 -0.57 -16.85
N HIS A 299 -7.46 -1.47 -15.92
CA HIS A 299 -7.67 -2.91 -16.01
C HIS A 299 -8.54 -3.43 -14.85
N PRO A 300 -9.85 -3.10 -14.82
CA PRO A 300 -10.70 -3.36 -13.65
C PRO A 300 -10.93 -4.83 -13.34
N ALA A 301 -10.89 -5.74 -14.33
CA ALA A 301 -11.00 -7.17 -14.08
C ALA A 301 -9.68 -7.73 -13.51
N ALA A 302 -8.53 -7.31 -14.03
CA ALA A 302 -7.22 -7.70 -13.51
C ALA A 302 -7.02 -7.20 -12.07
N ALA A 303 -7.47 -5.98 -11.76
CA ALA A 303 -7.46 -5.43 -10.40
C ALA A 303 -8.25 -6.30 -9.41
N ARG A 304 -9.45 -6.76 -9.81
CA ARG A 304 -10.29 -7.64 -8.97
C ARG A 304 -9.69 -9.03 -8.82
N LEU A 305 -9.11 -9.56 -9.89
CA LEU A 305 -8.43 -10.85 -9.87
C LEU A 305 -7.19 -10.81 -8.96
N TRP A 306 -6.46 -9.68 -8.93
CA TRP A 306 -5.38 -9.45 -7.98
C TRP A 306 -5.87 -9.53 -6.54
N GLN A 307 -6.99 -8.89 -6.21
CA GLN A 307 -7.59 -8.98 -4.88
C GLN A 307 -7.96 -10.43 -4.53
N GLU A 308 -8.65 -11.16 -5.42
CA GLU A 308 -9.00 -12.58 -5.19
C GLU A 308 -7.75 -13.44 -4.94
N PHE A 309 -6.65 -13.17 -5.66
CA PHE A 309 -5.39 -13.88 -5.46
C PHE A 309 -4.76 -13.56 -4.11
N LEU A 310 -4.64 -12.29 -3.73
CA LEU A 310 -4.01 -11.89 -2.47
C LEU A 310 -4.75 -12.45 -1.25
N TYR A 311 -6.08 -12.49 -1.28
CA TYR A 311 -6.89 -13.01 -0.18
C TYR A 311 -7.17 -14.52 -0.27
N SER A 312 -6.65 -15.23 -1.27
CA SER A 312 -6.64 -16.70 -1.29
C SER A 312 -5.68 -17.26 -0.23
N ASP A 313 -5.82 -18.55 0.09
CA ASP A 313 -4.87 -19.22 1.01
C ASP A 313 -3.43 -19.18 0.48
N GLU A 314 -3.24 -19.26 -0.85
CA GLU A 314 -1.95 -19.12 -1.51
C GLU A 314 -1.35 -17.73 -1.29
N GLY A 315 -2.08 -16.65 -1.61
CA GLY A 315 -1.61 -15.27 -1.44
C GLY A 315 -1.30 -14.94 0.03
N GLN A 316 -2.16 -15.35 0.94
CA GLN A 316 -1.98 -15.13 2.37
C GLN A 316 -0.76 -15.89 2.93
N ASN A 317 -0.49 -17.11 2.47
CA ASN A 317 0.73 -17.84 2.83
C ASN A 317 1.99 -17.22 2.21
N LEU A 318 1.92 -16.59 1.04
CA LEU A 318 3.06 -15.84 0.48
C LEU A 318 3.42 -14.62 1.35
N PHE A 319 2.43 -13.89 1.88
CA PHE A 319 2.69 -12.86 2.89
C PHE A 319 3.32 -13.44 4.16
N LEU A 320 2.81 -14.57 4.64
CA LEU A 320 3.38 -15.25 5.83
C LEU A 320 4.84 -15.69 5.61
N LYS A 321 5.19 -16.17 4.41
CA LYS A 321 6.59 -16.45 4.02
C LYS A 321 7.49 -15.22 4.06
N GLY A 322 6.93 -14.05 3.82
CA GLY A 322 7.58 -12.75 4.00
C GLY A 322 7.67 -12.29 5.45
N LEU A 323 7.30 -13.15 6.41
CA LEU A 323 7.26 -12.87 7.86
C LEU A 323 6.29 -11.74 8.24
N SER A 324 5.41 -11.30 7.35
CA SER A 324 4.27 -10.48 7.69
C SER A 324 3.10 -11.36 8.16
N ARG A 325 2.19 -10.77 8.92
CA ARG A 325 1.02 -11.47 9.46
C ARG A 325 -0.17 -11.22 8.54
N PRO A 326 -0.58 -12.19 7.70
CA PRO A 326 -1.72 -12.01 6.82
C PRO A 326 -3.01 -11.83 7.63
N VAL A 327 -3.94 -11.04 7.12
CA VAL A 327 -5.20 -10.72 7.82
C VAL A 327 -6.06 -11.96 8.10
N ARG A 328 -5.95 -13.00 7.27
CA ARG A 328 -6.63 -14.29 7.46
C ARG A 328 -5.82 -15.31 8.27
N LEU A 329 -4.72 -14.92 8.93
CA LEU A 329 -3.83 -15.84 9.65
C LEU A 329 -4.60 -16.75 10.64
N GLY A 330 -5.53 -16.19 11.39
CA GLY A 330 -6.37 -16.96 12.33
C GLY A 330 -7.20 -18.04 11.64
N LYS A 331 -7.74 -17.73 10.45
CA LYS A 331 -8.51 -18.71 9.64
C LYS A 331 -7.62 -19.78 9.05
N LEU A 332 -6.46 -19.41 8.49
CA LEU A 332 -5.49 -20.35 7.95
C LEU A 332 -4.99 -21.31 9.03
N THR A 333 -4.69 -20.79 10.23
CA THR A 333 -4.23 -21.61 11.36
C THR A 333 -5.33 -22.57 11.83
N ALA A 334 -6.58 -22.08 11.97
CA ALA A 334 -7.70 -22.93 12.36
C ALA A 334 -8.04 -24.03 11.34
N ALA A 335 -7.84 -23.73 10.04
CA ALA A 335 -8.02 -24.69 8.96
C ALA A 335 -6.82 -25.64 8.74
N GLY A 336 -5.67 -25.37 9.38
CA GLY A 336 -4.44 -26.14 9.18
C GLY A 336 -3.78 -25.90 7.81
N THR A 337 -4.11 -24.76 7.14
CA THR A 337 -3.58 -24.39 5.81
C THR A 337 -2.48 -23.33 5.87
N ALA A 338 -2.13 -22.83 7.07
CA ALA A 338 -1.00 -21.94 7.27
C ALA A 338 0.34 -22.67 7.03
N ASP A 339 1.27 -22.01 6.35
CA ASP A 339 2.65 -22.51 6.23
C ASP A 339 3.28 -22.60 7.63
N SER A 340 3.47 -23.82 8.12
CA SER A 340 3.92 -24.07 9.48
C SER A 340 5.35 -23.58 9.76
N ALA A 341 6.24 -23.63 8.75
CA ALA A 341 7.61 -23.16 8.89
C ALA A 341 7.66 -21.64 8.97
N ALA A 342 6.89 -20.94 8.12
CA ALA A 342 6.78 -19.50 8.14
C ALA A 342 6.09 -19.00 9.42
N LEU A 343 5.05 -19.70 9.88
CA LEU A 343 4.36 -19.39 11.14
C LEU A 343 5.30 -19.48 12.35
N ALA A 344 6.13 -20.56 12.41
CA ALA A 344 7.09 -20.74 13.48
C ALA A 344 8.26 -19.73 13.45
N ALA A 345 8.50 -19.10 12.30
CA ALA A 345 9.54 -18.09 12.14
C ALA A 345 9.09 -16.67 12.52
N LEU A 346 7.80 -16.45 12.77
CA LEU A 346 7.31 -15.13 13.18
C LEU A 346 7.93 -14.72 14.53
N PRO A 347 8.37 -13.45 14.67
CA PRO A 347 8.87 -12.94 15.94
C PRO A 347 7.82 -13.07 17.06
N GLU A 348 8.26 -13.52 18.24
CA GLU A 348 7.43 -13.54 19.44
C GLU A 348 7.16 -12.10 19.90
N VAL A 349 5.90 -11.81 20.19
CA VAL A 349 5.47 -10.51 20.76
C VAL A 349 5.09 -10.71 22.21
N LYS A 350 5.75 -9.99 23.11
CA LYS A 350 5.50 -10.05 24.56
C LYS A 350 4.68 -8.83 24.96
N GLY A 351 3.42 -9.05 25.35
CA GLY A 351 2.52 -8.01 25.81
C GLY A 351 1.14 -8.06 25.15
N GLU A 352 0.27 -7.17 25.58
CA GLU A 352 -1.08 -7.06 25.03
C GLU A 352 -1.03 -6.29 23.69
N VAL A 353 -1.57 -6.90 22.66
CA VAL A 353 -1.67 -6.28 21.32
C VAL A 353 -3.03 -5.59 21.21
N LYS A 354 -3.01 -4.29 21.00
CA LYS A 354 -4.21 -3.48 20.72
C LYS A 354 -4.04 -2.79 19.37
N PHE A 355 -5.17 -2.58 18.70
CA PHE A 355 -5.21 -1.88 17.42
C PHE A 355 -5.95 -0.56 17.59
N PRO A 356 -5.50 0.52 16.95
CA PRO A 356 -6.28 1.76 16.90
C PRO A 356 -7.55 1.54 16.07
N THR A 357 -8.62 2.23 16.42
CA THR A 357 -9.82 2.32 15.57
C THR A 357 -9.56 3.24 14.38
N ASN A 358 -10.38 3.14 13.34
CA ASN A 358 -10.29 4.01 12.16
C ASN A 358 -10.42 5.50 12.52
N ASP A 359 -11.30 5.85 13.47
CA ASP A 359 -11.45 7.23 13.94
C ASP A 359 -10.20 7.73 14.67
N GLN A 360 -9.53 6.88 15.45
CA GLN A 360 -8.27 7.21 16.11
C GLN A 360 -7.15 7.43 15.10
N ILE A 361 -7.06 6.57 14.07
CA ILE A 361 -6.10 6.71 12.97
C ILE A 361 -6.32 8.03 12.22
N ASP A 362 -7.58 8.34 11.87
CA ASP A 362 -7.92 9.56 11.14
C ASP A 362 -7.63 10.84 11.94
N ALA A 363 -7.94 10.82 13.25
CA ALA A 363 -7.60 11.92 14.16
C ALA A 363 -6.09 12.11 14.28
N ALA A 364 -5.33 11.03 14.46
CA ALA A 364 -3.87 11.07 14.56
C ALA A 364 -3.22 11.58 13.26
N LYS A 365 -3.74 11.18 12.08
CA LYS A 365 -3.26 11.68 10.79
C LYS A 365 -3.37 13.20 10.68
N LYS A 366 -4.47 13.78 11.17
CA LYS A 366 -4.63 15.25 11.19
C LYS A 366 -3.59 15.92 12.08
N VAL A 367 -3.37 15.38 13.28
CA VAL A 367 -2.35 15.91 14.20
C VAL A 367 -0.95 15.84 13.59
N ILE A 368 -0.60 14.72 12.94
CA ILE A 368 0.69 14.57 12.24
C ILE A 368 0.83 15.60 11.12
N ALA A 369 -0.21 15.78 10.29
CA ALA A 369 -0.18 16.76 9.20
C ALA A 369 0.02 18.20 9.70
N ASP A 370 -0.57 18.53 10.84
CA ASP A 370 -0.54 19.88 11.41
C ASP A 370 0.75 20.19 12.20
N GLU A 371 1.32 19.19 12.88
CA GLU A 371 2.34 19.41 13.90
C GLU A 371 3.73 18.85 13.54
N TRP A 372 3.84 17.81 12.69
CA TRP A 372 5.12 17.16 12.40
C TRP A 372 6.18 18.11 11.86
N ALA A 373 5.86 18.84 10.79
CA ALA A 373 6.81 19.77 10.18
C ALA A 373 7.20 20.92 11.13
N LYS A 374 6.29 21.38 11.99
CA LYS A 374 6.57 22.43 12.98
C LYS A 374 7.51 21.94 14.07
N ALA A 375 7.36 20.67 14.48
CA ALA A 375 8.14 20.08 15.56
C ALA A 375 9.56 19.70 15.10
N LEU A 376 9.70 19.26 13.84
CA LEU A 376 10.98 18.84 13.31
C LEU A 376 11.67 19.89 12.41
N GLY A 377 11.05 20.98 12.08
CA GLY A 377 11.66 22.14 11.39
C GLY A 377 11.97 21.89 9.94
#